data_178c517c71e34a74e2109d27f0a4a8c5
#
_entry.id   178c517c71e34a74e2109d27f0a4a8c5
#
_cell.length_a   1.000
_cell.length_b   1.000
_cell.length_c   1.000
_cell.angle_alpha   90.00
_cell.angle_beta   90.00
_cell.angle_gamma   90.00
#
_symmetry.space_group_name_H-M   'P 1'
#
loop_
_entity.id
_entity.type
_entity.pdbx_description
1 polymer ?
#
loop_
_entity_poly.entity_id
_entity_poly.type
_entity_poly.pdbx_seq_one_letter_code
_entity_poly.pdbx_strand_id
1 'polypeptide(L)'
;MRIASALPVTIGAALALLGCNGGCDGERLPPKPPHPPNVASAGEAGVDGAGAMPTGVDGAVARMPGFLDAAPGTLDRLFEAWAAAEKGDRAGRALMLFFGDSHTAGDSMTSRLRITLQRRFGDAGRGLVAAGRPPAKHYYQRDVKYGVSGSWRAAVGGKIGDSEPFGIGGLRVFGTQKGAQLWVETCGDCGAGTSVAQFEILYQAAPEHGILRYRVDDGAWQQLATKTAPIEPPHPARQLIPVPDGPHRLTLEHGGGGQLDLFGVVMERLRPGVIVDSLGVVGRRLGSLRSWDWSIIGDQLATRDPRLVVLQYGTNEADDPDLDLEAMGRYYDETILRIRAASPTASILILGPPDMGVREGGRGCDRMKPLPDAGVVPECQWRTPAVLGEIIAVAHAAADRNKVAFFDTMSAMGGPDHMDPWVINEPKTAYKDRVHFTDLGYQLWADALSSALLVDYDRWRSEHKLPPSKPITQAPRVPSDAPLPGPIAP
;
A
#
# COMPACT_ATOMS: atom_id res chain seq x y z
N MET A 1 55.39 20.74 36.40
CA MET A 1 55.20 20.55 37.87
C MET A 1 53.89 19.84 38.08
N ARG A 2 54.03 18.62 38.62
CA ARG A 2 52.99 17.72 39.17
C ARG A 2 51.87 17.16 38.25
N ILE A 3 52.11 15.93 37.90
CA ILE A 3 51.29 14.78 37.50
C ILE A 3 50.31 14.42 38.61
N ALA A 4 49.07 14.09 38.25
CA ALA A 4 48.19 13.27 39.08
C ALA A 4 47.47 12.25 38.20
N SER A 5 47.82 11.01 38.40
CA SER A 5 47.26 9.77 37.89
C SER A 5 45.94 9.45 38.59
N ALA A 6 44.95 8.91 37.87
CA ALA A 6 43.82 8.19 38.46
C ALA A 6 43.60 6.86 37.74
N LEU A 7 43.59 5.80 38.55
CA LEU A 7 43.43 4.37 38.21
C LEU A 7 42.02 4.01 37.76
N PRO A 8 41.83 2.90 37.00
CA PRO A 8 40.54 2.38 36.66
C PRO A 8 39.99 1.44 37.74
N VAL A 9 38.69 1.56 38.00
CA VAL A 9 37.90 0.61 38.84
C VAL A 9 37.32 -0.47 37.94
N THR A 10 37.76 -1.69 38.14
CA THR A 10 37.18 -2.91 37.59
C THR A 10 36.08 -3.41 38.54
N ILE A 11 34.85 -3.53 38.02
CA ILE A 11 33.76 -4.25 38.70
C ILE A 11 33.54 -5.57 37.94
N GLY A 12 33.91 -6.66 38.57
CA GLY A 12 33.59 -8.02 38.14
C GLY A 12 32.17 -8.38 38.48
N ALA A 13 31.42 -8.89 37.50
CA ALA A 13 30.15 -9.54 37.72
C ALA A 13 30.31 -11.06 37.51
N ALA A 14 29.98 -11.82 38.55
CA ALA A 14 30.06 -13.27 38.57
C ALA A 14 28.82 -13.86 37.82
N LEU A 15 29.10 -14.78 36.88
CA LEU A 15 28.08 -15.64 36.28
C LEU A 15 27.77 -16.78 37.25
N ALA A 16 26.49 -16.91 37.65
CA ALA A 16 25.96 -18.12 38.24
C ALA A 16 25.26 -18.94 37.17
N LEU A 17 25.85 -20.08 36.82
CA LEU A 17 25.24 -21.14 36.01
C LEU A 17 24.32 -21.97 36.91
N LEU A 18 23.02 -21.95 36.66
CA LEU A 18 22.06 -22.94 37.16
C LEU A 18 21.53 -23.72 35.96
N GLY A 19 21.94 -24.98 35.88
CA GLY A 19 21.40 -25.95 34.94
C GLY A 19 20.03 -26.42 35.40
N CYS A 20 19.08 -26.46 34.45
CA CYS A 20 17.86 -27.26 34.59
C CYS A 20 17.81 -28.31 33.51
N ASN A 21 18.06 -29.55 33.91
CA ASN A 21 17.63 -30.77 33.18
C ASN A 21 16.13 -30.98 33.40
N GLY A 22 15.34 -31.00 32.35
CA GLY A 22 13.94 -31.37 32.39
C GLY A 22 13.46 -31.61 30.96
N GLY A 23 13.18 -32.90 30.65
CA GLY A 23 12.74 -33.33 29.34
C GLY A 23 11.39 -32.73 28.97
N CYS A 24 11.26 -32.32 27.71
CA CYS A 24 9.99 -31.89 27.11
C CYS A 24 9.39 -33.11 26.38
N ASP A 25 8.37 -33.68 26.97
CA ASP A 25 7.50 -34.63 26.31
C ASP A 25 6.65 -33.92 25.25
N GLY A 26 6.74 -34.42 24.02
CA GLY A 26 5.99 -33.87 22.89
C GLY A 26 4.51 -34.26 22.99
N GLU A 27 3.67 -33.27 23.23
CA GLU A 27 2.21 -33.41 23.17
C GLU A 27 1.75 -33.46 21.72
N ARG A 28 1.18 -34.59 21.29
CA ARG A 28 0.58 -34.79 19.96
C ARG A 28 -0.74 -34.05 19.90
N LEU A 29 -0.89 -33.20 18.90
CA LEU A 29 -2.15 -32.55 18.57
C LEU A 29 -3.22 -33.59 18.19
N PRO A 30 -4.49 -33.39 18.62
CA PRO A 30 -5.58 -34.31 18.29
C PRO A 30 -5.96 -34.24 16.81
N PRO A 31 -6.50 -35.32 16.23
CA PRO A 31 -6.87 -35.40 14.83
C PRO A 31 -8.09 -34.53 14.50
N LYS A 32 -8.06 -33.96 13.28
CA LYS A 32 -9.08 -33.09 12.71
C LYS A 32 -10.44 -33.84 12.62
N PRO A 33 -11.56 -33.19 13.03
CA PRO A 33 -12.89 -33.83 12.90
C PRO A 33 -13.36 -33.91 11.45
N PRO A 34 -14.20 -34.89 11.09
CA PRO A 34 -14.69 -35.08 9.73
C PRO A 34 -15.75 -34.05 9.34
N HIS A 35 -15.81 -33.75 8.06
CA HIS A 35 -16.78 -32.82 7.45
C HIS A 35 -18.22 -33.33 7.60
N PRO A 36 -19.19 -32.44 7.91
CA PRO A 36 -20.61 -32.84 7.86
C PRO A 36 -21.12 -32.89 6.40
N PRO A 37 -22.14 -33.73 6.13
CA PRO A 37 -22.69 -33.89 4.79
C PRO A 37 -23.59 -32.73 4.36
N ASN A 38 -23.64 -32.50 3.05
CA ASN A 38 -24.54 -31.57 2.38
C ASN A 38 -26.01 -31.81 2.74
N VAL A 39 -26.71 -30.75 3.15
CA VAL A 39 -28.17 -30.75 3.24
C VAL A 39 -28.72 -29.72 2.25
N ALA A 40 -29.63 -30.18 1.44
CA ALA A 40 -30.28 -29.46 0.37
C ALA A 40 -31.29 -28.41 0.87
N SER A 41 -31.52 -27.45 0.02
CA SER A 41 -32.43 -26.30 0.05
C SER A 41 -33.84 -26.58 0.56
N ALA A 42 -34.40 -25.64 1.35
CA ALA A 42 -35.83 -25.34 1.40
C ALA A 42 -36.09 -23.89 1.84
N GLY A 43 -36.86 -23.16 1.00
CA GLY A 43 -37.96 -22.29 1.43
C GLY A 43 -37.61 -20.85 1.80
N GLU A 44 -38.01 -19.96 0.91
CA GLU A 44 -38.13 -18.51 1.08
C GLU A 44 -39.11 -18.12 2.21
N ALA A 45 -38.72 -17.13 3.02
CA ALA A 45 -39.66 -16.21 3.67
C ALA A 45 -38.98 -14.85 3.84
N GLY A 46 -39.58 -13.81 3.24
CA GLY A 46 -39.06 -12.46 3.22
C GLY A 46 -39.13 -11.79 4.58
N VAL A 47 -38.12 -10.96 4.83
CA VAL A 47 -38.14 -9.87 5.83
C VAL A 47 -37.60 -8.61 5.15
N ASP A 48 -38.50 -7.67 4.91
CA ASP A 48 -38.19 -6.32 4.44
C ASP A 48 -37.46 -5.52 5.50
N GLY A 49 -36.40 -4.81 5.11
CA GLY A 49 -35.86 -3.73 5.91
C GLY A 49 -34.37 -3.81 6.28
N ALA A 50 -33.49 -4.07 5.32
CA ALA A 50 -32.07 -3.70 5.43
C ALA A 50 -31.65 -3.08 4.11
N GLY A 51 -31.09 -1.88 4.15
CA GLY A 51 -30.58 -1.18 2.97
C GLY A 51 -29.58 -2.06 2.21
N ALA A 52 -30.09 -2.72 1.16
CA ALA A 52 -29.31 -3.62 0.35
C ALA A 52 -28.30 -2.79 -0.47
N MET A 53 -27.03 -3.11 -0.33
CA MET A 53 -26.04 -2.80 -1.36
C MET A 53 -26.56 -3.33 -2.70
N PRO A 54 -26.55 -2.55 -3.78
CA PRO A 54 -27.09 -3.00 -5.07
C PRO A 54 -26.23 -4.14 -5.63
N THR A 55 -26.74 -5.36 -5.55
CA THR A 55 -26.24 -6.54 -6.25
C THR A 55 -26.76 -6.55 -7.71
N GLY A 56 -26.59 -5.45 -8.41
CA GLY A 56 -26.97 -5.31 -9.81
C GLY A 56 -25.74 -5.15 -10.67
N VAL A 57 -25.24 -6.26 -11.21
CA VAL A 57 -24.15 -6.23 -12.18
C VAL A 57 -24.76 -6.33 -13.57
N ASP A 58 -25.42 -5.27 -13.98
CA ASP A 58 -25.70 -5.00 -15.37
C ASP A 58 -25.52 -3.50 -15.65
N GLY A 59 -24.41 -3.19 -16.29
CA GLY A 59 -24.27 -2.09 -17.24
C GLY A 59 -24.23 -0.65 -16.76
N ALA A 60 -24.36 -0.34 -15.48
CA ALA A 60 -24.12 1.01 -14.96
C ALA A 60 -23.49 0.88 -13.58
N VAL A 61 -22.21 1.25 -13.45
CA VAL A 61 -21.66 1.60 -12.15
C VAL A 61 -22.59 2.67 -11.59
N ALA A 62 -23.39 2.32 -10.58
CA ALA A 62 -24.28 3.29 -9.95
C ALA A 62 -23.41 4.46 -9.50
N ARG A 63 -23.67 5.64 -10.03
CA ARG A 63 -23.00 6.87 -9.63
C ARG A 63 -23.30 7.03 -8.14
N MET A 64 -22.29 6.84 -7.30
CA MET A 64 -22.36 7.14 -5.87
C MET A 64 -21.92 8.60 -5.68
N PRO A 65 -22.83 9.55 -5.59
CA PRO A 65 -22.49 10.95 -5.35
C PRO A 65 -22.29 11.16 -3.86
N GLY A 66 -21.23 11.90 -3.47
CA GLY A 66 -21.15 12.53 -2.19
C GLY A 66 -20.01 12.07 -1.23
N PHE A 67 -19.17 11.11 -1.61
CA PHE A 67 -18.07 10.69 -0.74
C PHE A 67 -16.73 11.39 -1.03
N LEU A 68 -16.59 12.02 -2.19
CA LEU A 68 -15.43 12.82 -2.55
C LEU A 68 -15.77 14.30 -2.35
N ASP A 69 -15.09 14.92 -1.42
CA ASP A 69 -15.09 16.37 -1.21
C ASP A 69 -13.82 16.96 -1.83
N ALA A 70 -14.02 17.69 -2.93
CA ALA A 70 -12.93 18.29 -3.69
C ALA A 70 -13.36 19.68 -4.15
N ALA A 71 -12.82 20.69 -3.49
CA ALA A 71 -13.01 22.07 -3.93
C ALA A 71 -12.49 22.26 -5.36
N PRO A 72 -13.08 23.17 -6.17
CA PRO A 72 -12.62 23.43 -7.52
C PRO A 72 -11.11 23.67 -7.58
N GLY A 73 -10.42 23.02 -8.51
CA GLY A 73 -8.98 23.15 -8.71
C GLY A 73 -8.10 22.18 -7.92
N THR A 74 -8.60 21.51 -6.88
CA THR A 74 -7.79 20.61 -6.04
C THR A 74 -7.26 19.39 -6.78
N LEU A 75 -7.99 18.90 -7.77
CA LEU A 75 -7.65 17.72 -8.57
C LEU A 75 -7.28 18.05 -10.03
N ASP A 76 -7.14 19.32 -10.37
CA ASP A 76 -6.89 19.77 -11.76
C ASP A 76 -5.67 19.09 -12.36
N ARG A 77 -4.59 18.96 -11.61
CA ARG A 77 -3.34 18.36 -12.11
C ARG A 77 -3.50 16.90 -12.52
N LEU A 78 -4.31 16.14 -11.77
CA LEU A 78 -4.68 14.77 -12.13
C LEU A 78 -5.55 14.78 -13.39
N PHE A 79 -6.57 15.63 -13.43
CA PHE A 79 -7.55 15.67 -14.51
C PHE A 79 -6.95 16.17 -15.82
N GLU A 80 -6.05 17.15 -15.78
CA GLU A 80 -5.26 17.59 -16.93
C GLU A 80 -4.45 16.43 -17.54
N ALA A 81 -3.77 15.63 -16.67
CA ALA A 81 -3.00 14.48 -17.13
C ALA A 81 -3.89 13.39 -17.73
N TRP A 82 -5.05 13.13 -17.16
CA TRP A 82 -6.02 12.19 -17.72
C TRP A 82 -6.56 12.67 -19.07
N ALA A 83 -6.89 13.96 -19.20
CA ALA A 83 -7.34 14.53 -20.46
C ALA A 83 -6.25 14.49 -21.54
N ALA A 84 -4.99 14.71 -21.17
CA ALA A 84 -3.85 14.58 -22.07
C ALA A 84 -3.63 13.11 -22.48
N ALA A 85 -3.78 12.16 -21.55
CA ALA A 85 -3.70 10.72 -21.84
C ALA A 85 -4.75 10.28 -22.85
N GLU A 86 -6.00 10.73 -22.72
CA GLU A 86 -7.07 10.44 -23.68
C GLU A 86 -6.79 10.93 -25.10
N LYS A 87 -6.06 12.03 -25.21
CA LYS A 87 -5.62 12.59 -26.50
C LYS A 87 -4.38 11.88 -27.07
N GLY A 88 -3.75 11.01 -26.28
CA GLY A 88 -2.47 10.38 -26.67
C GLY A 88 -1.27 11.33 -26.55
N ASP A 89 -1.40 12.43 -25.82
CA ASP A 89 -0.34 13.39 -25.56
C ASP A 89 0.69 12.81 -24.58
N ARG A 90 1.98 13.03 -24.85
CA ARG A 90 3.08 12.59 -23.97
C ARG A 90 3.01 13.21 -22.56
N ALA A 91 2.42 14.38 -22.40
CA ALA A 91 2.14 15.00 -21.11
C ALA A 91 1.08 14.24 -20.29
N GLY A 92 0.34 13.31 -20.90
CA GLY A 92 -0.69 12.48 -20.30
C GLY A 92 -0.17 11.29 -19.51
N ARG A 93 1.01 11.37 -18.90
CA ARG A 93 1.51 10.36 -17.96
C ARG A 93 1.06 10.73 -16.56
N ALA A 94 0.07 9.99 -16.03
CA ALA A 94 -0.56 10.27 -14.77
C ALA A 94 -0.11 9.25 -13.70
N LEU A 95 0.95 9.60 -12.97
CA LEU A 95 1.41 8.83 -11.80
C LEU A 95 0.57 9.21 -10.58
N MET A 96 0.02 8.20 -9.91
CA MET A 96 -0.72 8.30 -8.66
C MET A 96 0.06 7.53 -7.58
N LEU A 97 0.49 8.19 -6.51
CA LEU A 97 1.24 7.60 -5.39
C LEU A 97 0.32 7.45 -4.18
N PHE A 98 0.20 6.24 -3.65
CA PHE A 98 -0.61 5.93 -2.47
C PHE A 98 0.30 5.64 -1.27
N PHE A 99 0.54 6.63 -0.43
CA PHE A 99 1.09 6.41 0.91
C PHE A 99 -0.02 5.90 1.83
N GLY A 100 0.29 4.90 2.66
CA GLY A 100 -0.72 4.36 3.55
C GLY A 100 -0.19 3.29 4.51
N ASP A 101 -1.14 2.64 5.15
CA ASP A 101 -0.93 1.58 6.11
C ASP A 101 -1.04 0.17 5.48
N SER A 102 -1.53 -0.83 6.25
CA SER A 102 -1.72 -2.21 5.79
C SER A 102 -2.73 -2.34 4.64
N HIS A 103 -3.73 -1.48 4.57
CA HIS A 103 -4.72 -1.49 3.49
C HIS A 103 -4.08 -1.18 2.14
N THR A 104 -3.15 -0.22 2.12
CA THR A 104 -2.37 0.10 0.93
C THR A 104 -1.28 -0.94 0.67
N ALA A 105 -0.58 -1.44 1.71
CA ALA A 105 0.50 -2.43 1.58
C ALA A 105 0.04 -3.77 0.97
N GLY A 106 -1.25 -4.10 1.06
CA GLY A 106 -1.87 -5.26 0.42
C GLY A 106 -1.92 -5.21 -1.10
N ASP A 107 -1.73 -4.04 -1.70
CA ASP A 107 -1.80 -3.75 -3.16
C ASP A 107 -3.07 -4.28 -3.85
N SER A 108 -4.11 -4.66 -3.12
CA SER A 108 -5.38 -5.14 -3.71
C SER A 108 -6.21 -3.98 -4.24
N MET A 109 -6.40 -2.94 -3.43
CA MET A 109 -7.11 -1.72 -3.84
C MET A 109 -6.35 -1.00 -4.97
N THR A 110 -5.05 -0.80 -4.80
CA THR A 110 -4.20 -0.09 -5.77
C THR A 110 -4.03 -0.86 -7.09
N SER A 111 -3.98 -2.20 -7.06
CA SER A 111 -4.02 -3.04 -8.27
C SER A 111 -5.35 -2.88 -9.02
N ARG A 112 -6.48 -2.92 -8.30
CA ARG A 112 -7.80 -2.71 -8.93
C ARG A 112 -7.91 -1.32 -9.57
N LEU A 113 -7.46 -0.28 -8.88
CA LEU A 113 -7.38 1.09 -9.43
C LEU A 113 -6.49 1.15 -10.67
N ARG A 114 -5.30 0.53 -10.62
CA ARG A 114 -4.36 0.45 -11.74
C ARG A 114 -5.04 -0.16 -12.96
N ILE A 115 -5.63 -1.34 -12.82
CA ILE A 115 -6.33 -2.04 -13.90
C ILE A 115 -7.47 -1.19 -14.47
N THR A 116 -8.32 -0.62 -13.62
CA THR A 116 -9.49 0.17 -14.02
C THR A 116 -9.08 1.44 -14.77
N LEU A 117 -8.13 2.19 -14.22
CA LEU A 117 -7.71 3.47 -14.80
C LEU A 117 -6.83 3.29 -16.04
N GLN A 118 -5.99 2.25 -16.08
CA GLN A 118 -5.19 1.94 -17.28
C GLN A 118 -6.07 1.53 -18.47
N ARG A 119 -7.15 0.80 -18.23
CA ARG A 119 -8.13 0.51 -19.29
C ARG A 119 -8.82 1.75 -19.82
N ARG A 120 -8.99 2.74 -18.97
CA ARG A 120 -9.66 3.99 -19.33
C ARG A 120 -8.72 4.97 -20.03
N PHE A 121 -7.52 5.15 -19.51
CA PHE A 121 -6.60 6.23 -19.92
C PHE A 121 -5.32 5.72 -20.60
N GLY A 122 -5.10 4.43 -20.64
CA GLY A 122 -3.88 3.81 -21.18
C GLY A 122 -2.93 3.30 -20.09
N ASP A 123 -2.15 2.29 -20.46
CA ASP A 123 -1.18 1.64 -19.59
C ASP A 123 0.21 2.32 -19.73
N ALA A 124 0.63 3.07 -18.71
CA ALA A 124 1.96 3.68 -18.65
C ALA A 124 2.97 2.88 -17.78
N GLY A 125 2.61 1.65 -17.39
CA GLY A 125 3.47 0.71 -16.68
C GLY A 125 2.96 0.29 -15.31
N ARG A 126 3.68 -0.63 -14.67
CA ARG A 126 3.37 -1.16 -13.33
C ARG A 126 3.66 -0.13 -12.23
N GLY A 127 4.72 0.66 -12.40
CA GLY A 127 5.23 1.58 -11.41
C GLY A 127 6.27 0.96 -10.47
N LEU A 128 6.40 1.53 -9.27
CA LEU A 128 7.40 1.15 -8.28
C LEU A 128 7.05 -0.17 -7.57
N VAL A 129 8.04 -1.03 -7.46
CA VAL A 129 7.99 -2.29 -6.69
C VAL A 129 9.24 -2.44 -5.84
N ALA A 130 9.21 -3.23 -4.78
CA ALA A 130 10.42 -3.61 -4.06
C ALA A 130 11.35 -4.43 -4.96
N ALA A 131 12.63 -4.32 -4.76
CA ALA A 131 13.64 -5.00 -5.57
C ALA A 131 13.66 -6.51 -5.28
N GLY A 132 12.69 -7.25 -5.83
CA GLY A 132 12.61 -8.71 -5.80
C GLY A 132 12.22 -9.34 -4.46
N ARG A 133 12.16 -8.59 -3.36
CA ARG A 133 11.82 -9.11 -2.03
C ARG A 133 10.86 -8.18 -1.28
N PRO A 134 9.59 -8.53 -1.15
CA PRO A 134 8.70 -7.86 -0.21
C PRO A 134 9.24 -7.96 1.22
N PRO A 135 9.07 -6.92 2.05
CA PRO A 135 9.78 -6.82 3.33
C PRO A 135 9.28 -7.80 4.40
N ALA A 136 8.01 -8.22 4.39
CA ALA A 136 7.44 -9.07 5.41
C ALA A 136 6.10 -9.70 4.97
N LYS A 137 5.46 -10.45 5.88
CA LYS A 137 4.07 -10.91 5.70
C LYS A 137 3.13 -9.70 5.52
N HIS A 138 2.06 -9.90 4.75
CA HIS A 138 1.03 -8.90 4.45
C HIS A 138 1.49 -7.74 3.54
N TYR A 139 2.72 -7.79 3.03
CA TYR A 139 3.13 -6.97 1.89
C TYR A 139 2.95 -7.76 0.61
N TYR A 140 2.18 -7.23 -0.30
CA TYR A 140 1.94 -7.85 -1.59
C TYR A 140 2.34 -6.88 -2.71
N GLN A 141 2.81 -7.43 -3.80
CA GLN A 141 3.10 -6.70 -5.03
C GLN A 141 2.36 -7.41 -6.15
N ARG A 142 1.21 -6.87 -6.50
CA ARG A 142 0.39 -7.41 -7.58
C ARG A 142 0.88 -6.89 -8.94
N ASP A 143 0.47 -7.55 -10.00
CA ASP A 143 0.77 -7.15 -11.37
C ASP A 143 2.28 -7.15 -11.71
N VAL A 144 3.06 -7.97 -11.01
CA VAL A 144 4.49 -8.18 -11.21
C VAL A 144 4.90 -9.55 -10.71
N LYS A 145 5.84 -10.21 -11.40
CA LYS A 145 6.52 -11.40 -10.89
C LYS A 145 7.87 -10.98 -10.29
N TYR A 146 8.28 -11.62 -9.22
CA TYR A 146 9.51 -11.28 -8.52
C TYR A 146 10.09 -12.48 -7.77
N GLY A 147 11.36 -12.40 -7.41
CA GLY A 147 11.99 -13.42 -6.61
C GLY A 147 13.35 -13.02 -6.07
N VAL A 148 13.89 -13.89 -5.23
CA VAL A 148 15.14 -13.70 -4.50
C VAL A 148 15.90 -15.01 -4.41
N SER A 149 17.23 -14.94 -4.52
CA SER A 149 18.13 -16.02 -4.17
C SER A 149 19.32 -15.48 -3.36
N GLY A 150 19.86 -16.30 -2.48
CA GLY A 150 20.90 -15.88 -1.57
C GLY A 150 20.40 -14.99 -0.43
N SER A 151 21.36 -14.36 0.27
CA SER A 151 21.10 -13.65 1.52
C SER A 151 20.81 -12.16 1.28
N TRP A 152 19.56 -11.85 1.02
CA TRP A 152 19.06 -10.48 1.03
C TRP A 152 18.11 -10.29 2.22
N ARG A 153 18.17 -9.12 2.83
CA ARG A 153 17.24 -8.68 3.88
C ARG A 153 16.38 -7.53 3.39
N ALA A 154 15.25 -7.33 4.03
CA ALA A 154 14.42 -6.18 3.78
C ALA A 154 14.05 -5.51 5.11
N ALA A 155 13.98 -4.19 5.11
CA ALA A 155 13.54 -3.38 6.22
C ALA A 155 12.44 -2.41 5.77
N VAL A 156 11.60 -2.01 6.73
CA VAL A 156 10.55 -1.02 6.54
C VAL A 156 10.78 0.14 7.51
N GLY A 157 10.60 1.34 7.03
CA GLY A 157 10.65 2.56 7.81
C GLY A 157 9.47 2.63 8.77
N GLY A 158 9.67 3.28 9.93
CA GLY A 158 8.48 3.62 10.64
C GLY A 158 8.45 3.57 12.14
N LYS A 159 9.53 3.41 12.81
CA LYS A 159 9.58 3.82 14.22
C LYS A 159 10.09 5.25 14.29
N ILE A 160 9.45 6.09 15.09
CA ILE A 160 9.95 7.43 15.39
C ILE A 160 11.38 7.28 15.92
N GLY A 161 12.33 7.98 15.30
CA GLY A 161 13.77 7.87 15.64
C GLY A 161 14.56 6.86 14.81
N ASP A 162 13.95 6.23 13.81
CA ASP A 162 14.64 5.35 12.87
C ASP A 162 15.49 6.20 11.91
N SER A 163 16.81 6.12 12.03
CA SER A 163 17.76 6.90 11.20
C SER A 163 18.21 6.15 9.94
N GLU A 164 17.63 4.97 9.67
CA GLU A 164 17.99 4.20 8.50
C GLU A 164 17.42 4.82 7.22
N PRO A 165 18.15 4.77 6.09
CA PRO A 165 17.64 5.26 4.82
C PRO A 165 16.56 4.32 4.27
N PHE A 166 15.45 4.90 3.85
CA PHE A 166 14.38 4.21 3.13
C PHE A 166 14.03 4.98 1.86
N GLY A 167 13.66 4.26 0.82
CA GLY A 167 13.11 4.89 -0.38
C GLY A 167 11.68 5.40 -0.17
N ILE A 168 11.12 6.03 -1.18
CA ILE A 168 9.77 6.63 -1.17
C ILE A 168 8.67 5.65 -0.74
N GLY A 169 8.85 4.34 -0.97
CA GLY A 169 7.93 3.30 -0.49
C GLY A 169 8.09 2.95 0.99
N GLY A 170 8.96 3.64 1.74
CA GLY A 170 9.29 3.26 3.12
C GLY A 170 9.99 1.91 3.22
N LEU A 171 10.63 1.47 2.14
CA LEU A 171 11.25 0.16 2.02
C LEU A 171 12.72 0.28 1.67
N ARG A 172 13.51 -0.71 2.16
CA ARG A 172 14.90 -0.93 1.80
C ARG A 172 15.16 -2.43 1.69
N VAL A 173 15.73 -2.87 0.58
CA VAL A 173 16.25 -4.23 0.41
C VAL A 173 17.78 -4.15 0.40
N PHE A 174 18.44 -4.92 1.24
CA PHE A 174 19.88 -4.79 1.43
C PHE A 174 20.58 -6.13 1.62
N GLY A 175 21.86 -6.17 1.27
CA GLY A 175 22.67 -7.38 1.36
C GLY A 175 24.15 -7.12 1.19
N THR A 176 24.95 -8.17 1.53
CA THR A 176 26.41 -8.15 1.43
C THR A 176 26.98 -9.39 0.73
N GLN A 177 26.12 -10.38 0.43
CA GLN A 177 26.54 -11.67 -0.14
C GLN A 177 26.78 -11.53 -1.64
N LYS A 178 28.02 -11.65 -2.08
CA LYS A 178 28.37 -11.72 -3.50
C LYS A 178 27.68 -12.90 -4.18
N GLY A 179 27.11 -12.67 -5.36
CA GLY A 179 26.37 -13.64 -6.16
C GLY A 179 24.90 -13.82 -5.75
N ALA A 180 24.45 -13.22 -4.64
CA ALA A 180 23.01 -13.21 -4.30
C ALA A 180 22.22 -12.39 -5.33
N GLN A 181 21.06 -12.88 -5.74
CA GLN A 181 20.26 -12.27 -6.80
C GLN A 181 18.86 -11.88 -6.35
N LEU A 182 18.35 -10.84 -6.97
CA LEU A 182 16.97 -10.36 -6.93
C LEU A 182 16.48 -10.23 -8.37
N TRP A 183 15.17 -10.38 -8.58
CA TRP A 183 14.63 -10.12 -9.90
C TRP A 183 13.19 -9.61 -9.81
N VAL A 184 12.80 -8.82 -10.82
CA VAL A 184 11.44 -8.40 -11.10
C VAL A 184 11.14 -8.65 -12.57
N GLU A 185 9.90 -9.04 -12.89
CA GLU A 185 9.49 -9.43 -14.23
C GLU A 185 8.06 -8.98 -14.49
N THR A 186 7.77 -8.61 -15.71
CA THR A 186 6.41 -8.32 -16.17
C THR A 186 5.49 -9.53 -15.96
N CYS A 187 4.22 -9.27 -15.70
CA CYS A 187 3.22 -10.30 -15.44
C CYS A 187 2.28 -10.46 -16.64
N GLY A 188 2.58 -11.41 -17.54
CA GLY A 188 1.81 -11.58 -18.77
C GLY A 188 0.36 -12.04 -18.58
N ASP A 189 0.07 -12.70 -17.46
CA ASP A 189 -1.24 -13.24 -17.07
C ASP A 189 -1.99 -12.37 -16.02
N CYS A 190 -1.43 -11.20 -15.67
CA CYS A 190 -2.05 -10.24 -14.77
C CYS A 190 -2.94 -9.22 -15.51
N GLY A 191 -3.77 -8.49 -14.76
CA GLY A 191 -4.64 -7.44 -15.30
C GLY A 191 -3.90 -6.17 -15.72
N ALA A 192 -2.66 -5.96 -15.22
CA ALA A 192 -1.75 -4.88 -15.51
C ALA A 192 -0.30 -5.38 -15.48
N GLY A 193 0.70 -4.51 -15.70
CA GLY A 193 2.12 -4.86 -15.58
C GLY A 193 2.62 -5.85 -16.62
N THR A 194 1.95 -5.98 -17.75
CA THR A 194 2.27 -6.95 -18.81
C THR A 194 3.46 -6.56 -19.67
N SER A 195 3.85 -5.29 -19.64
CA SER A 195 4.91 -4.73 -20.46
C SER A 195 5.67 -3.63 -19.72
N VAL A 196 6.91 -3.44 -20.11
CA VAL A 196 7.80 -2.37 -19.63
C VAL A 196 8.63 -1.86 -20.80
N ALA A 197 8.93 -0.56 -20.81
CA ALA A 197 9.85 0.04 -21.80
C ALA A 197 11.08 0.65 -21.13
N GLN A 198 11.05 0.79 -19.80
CA GLN A 198 12.16 1.27 -19.00
C GLN A 198 12.07 0.72 -17.60
N PHE A 199 13.15 0.09 -17.13
CA PHE A 199 13.37 -0.11 -15.71
C PHE A 199 14.15 1.07 -15.13
N GLU A 200 13.93 1.36 -13.84
CA GLU A 200 14.73 2.29 -13.08
C GLU A 200 15.05 1.66 -11.72
N ILE A 201 16.33 1.47 -11.43
CA ILE A 201 16.78 0.97 -10.14
C ILE A 201 16.97 2.17 -9.22
N LEU A 202 16.25 2.20 -8.09
CA LEU A 202 16.43 3.20 -7.04
C LEU A 202 17.32 2.60 -5.94
N TYR A 203 18.41 3.29 -5.59
CA TYR A 203 19.39 2.79 -4.63
C TYR A 203 20.04 3.93 -3.83
N GLN A 204 20.75 3.57 -2.76
CA GLN A 204 21.65 4.49 -2.08
C GLN A 204 23.06 4.35 -2.65
N ALA A 205 23.69 5.45 -2.95
CA ALA A 205 25.12 5.53 -3.20
C ALA A 205 25.83 5.95 -1.92
N ALA A 206 26.92 5.23 -1.52
CA ALA A 206 27.64 5.50 -0.29
C ALA A 206 29.09 5.00 -0.38
N PRO A 207 30.04 5.54 0.41
CA PRO A 207 31.45 5.15 0.37
C PRO A 207 31.74 3.68 0.69
N GLU A 208 30.91 3.05 1.55
CA GLU A 208 31.00 1.66 1.96
C GLU A 208 30.28 0.68 1.03
N HIS A 209 29.59 1.17 0.01
CA HIS A 209 28.82 0.35 -0.90
C HIS A 209 29.70 -0.39 -1.93
N GLY A 210 29.12 -1.44 -2.51
CA GLY A 210 29.76 -2.34 -3.43
C GLY A 210 29.40 -2.11 -4.89
N ILE A 211 29.41 -3.21 -5.64
CA ILE A 211 29.04 -3.25 -7.05
C ILE A 211 27.70 -3.97 -7.18
N LEU A 212 26.73 -3.32 -7.81
CA LEU A 212 25.50 -3.95 -8.27
C LEU A 212 25.72 -4.40 -9.73
N ARG A 213 25.44 -5.66 -10.02
CA ARG A 213 25.36 -6.16 -11.40
C ARG A 213 23.90 -6.28 -11.80
N TYR A 214 23.58 -5.98 -13.03
CA TYR A 214 22.23 -6.16 -13.56
C TYR A 214 22.25 -6.66 -14.98
N ARG A 215 21.20 -7.35 -15.38
CA ARG A 215 20.92 -7.72 -16.75
C ARG A 215 19.43 -7.74 -17.02
N VAL A 216 19.05 -7.49 -18.26
CA VAL A 216 17.69 -7.69 -18.75
C VAL A 216 17.65 -8.99 -19.54
N ASP A 217 16.66 -9.83 -19.23
CA ASP A 217 16.47 -11.15 -19.83
C ASP A 217 17.78 -11.99 -19.78
N ASP A 218 18.17 -12.59 -20.89
CA ASP A 218 19.42 -13.33 -21.05
C ASP A 218 20.56 -12.46 -21.61
N GLY A 219 20.43 -11.15 -21.57
CA GLY A 219 21.45 -10.22 -22.04
C GLY A 219 22.73 -10.23 -21.20
N ALA A 220 23.72 -9.46 -21.67
CA ALA A 220 25.00 -9.34 -21.00
C ALA A 220 24.86 -8.63 -19.64
N TRP A 221 25.62 -9.09 -18.65
CA TRP A 221 25.74 -8.44 -17.36
C TRP A 221 26.36 -7.05 -17.48
N GLN A 222 25.69 -6.05 -16.93
CA GLN A 222 26.18 -4.70 -16.75
C GLN A 222 26.63 -4.51 -15.29
N GLN A 223 27.49 -3.53 -15.02
CA GLN A 223 27.93 -3.19 -13.68
C GLN A 223 27.53 -1.75 -13.34
N LEU A 224 27.06 -1.56 -12.14
CA LEU A 224 26.74 -0.27 -11.54
C LEU A 224 27.54 -0.13 -10.25
N ALA A 225 28.49 0.81 -10.21
CA ALA A 225 29.17 1.17 -8.99
C ALA A 225 28.22 1.98 -8.11
N THR A 226 27.88 1.45 -6.93
CA THR A 226 27.08 2.19 -5.93
C THR A 226 27.98 2.83 -4.88
N LYS A 227 29.30 2.58 -4.96
CA LYS A 227 30.32 3.18 -4.13
C LYS A 227 30.65 4.60 -4.57
N THR A 228 30.71 5.52 -3.62
CA THR A 228 31.11 6.91 -3.82
C THR A 228 32.51 7.18 -3.26
N ALA A 229 33.00 8.42 -3.42
CA ALA A 229 34.25 8.85 -2.80
C ALA A 229 34.10 8.85 -1.26
N PRO A 230 35.21 8.58 -0.49
CA PRO A 230 35.11 8.50 0.97
C PRO A 230 34.62 9.76 1.68
N ILE A 231 34.74 10.91 1.05
CA ILE A 231 34.30 12.21 1.59
C ILE A 231 32.83 12.54 1.21
N GLU A 232 32.25 11.83 0.26
CA GLU A 232 30.91 12.08 -0.24
C GLU A 232 29.88 11.43 0.70
N PRO A 233 28.88 12.19 1.21
CA PRO A 233 27.87 11.61 2.06
C PRO A 233 26.97 10.63 1.28
N PRO A 234 26.37 9.63 1.96
CA PRO A 234 25.35 8.79 1.36
C PRO A 234 24.22 9.63 0.76
N HIS A 235 23.77 9.28 -0.45
CA HIS A 235 22.70 9.99 -1.14
C HIS A 235 21.86 9.04 -2.02
N PRO A 236 20.58 9.38 -2.31
CA PRO A 236 19.75 8.62 -3.23
C PRO A 236 20.33 8.73 -4.64
N ALA A 237 20.29 7.62 -5.36
CA ALA A 237 20.73 7.54 -6.74
C ALA A 237 19.81 6.62 -7.55
N ARG A 238 19.91 6.69 -8.88
CA ARG A 238 19.08 5.91 -9.79
C ARG A 238 19.82 5.49 -11.04
N GLN A 239 19.43 4.34 -11.59
CA GLN A 239 19.92 3.84 -12.87
C GLN A 239 18.76 3.57 -13.81
N LEU A 240 18.68 4.29 -14.91
CA LEU A 240 17.71 4.07 -15.98
C LEU A 240 18.21 2.96 -16.92
N ILE A 241 17.34 2.06 -17.30
CA ILE A 241 17.61 0.93 -18.20
C ILE A 241 16.50 0.87 -19.24
N PRO A 242 16.67 1.53 -20.40
CA PRO A 242 15.69 1.48 -21.48
C PRO A 242 15.70 0.08 -22.12
N VAL A 243 14.50 -0.40 -22.48
CA VAL A 243 14.27 -1.66 -23.18
C VAL A 243 13.22 -1.46 -24.27
N PRO A 244 13.10 -2.32 -25.28
CA PRO A 244 11.95 -2.33 -26.18
C PRO A 244 10.64 -2.49 -25.38
N ASP A 245 9.54 -1.84 -25.80
CA ASP A 245 8.25 -1.97 -25.07
C ASP A 245 7.71 -3.40 -25.20
N GLY A 246 7.68 -4.14 -24.09
CA GLY A 246 7.27 -5.55 -24.09
C GLY A 246 7.48 -6.24 -22.74
N PRO A 247 7.31 -7.57 -22.72
CA PRO A 247 7.60 -8.37 -21.54
C PRO A 247 9.11 -8.50 -21.31
N HIS A 248 9.58 -8.20 -20.10
CA HIS A 248 11.00 -8.27 -19.74
C HIS A 248 11.18 -8.67 -18.28
N ARG A 249 12.36 -9.21 -17.98
CA ARG A 249 12.86 -9.52 -16.64
C ARG A 249 14.14 -8.74 -16.36
N LEU A 250 14.15 -7.97 -15.27
CA LEU A 250 15.37 -7.38 -14.73
C LEU A 250 15.90 -8.27 -13.61
N THR A 251 17.14 -8.75 -13.74
CA THR A 251 17.86 -9.48 -12.69
C THR A 251 18.97 -8.60 -12.13
N LEU A 252 19.01 -8.47 -10.80
CA LEU A 252 20.01 -7.76 -10.03
C LEU A 252 20.87 -8.77 -9.29
N GLU A 253 22.20 -8.58 -9.27
CA GLU A 253 23.13 -9.46 -8.56
C GLU A 253 24.12 -8.65 -7.75
N HIS A 254 24.39 -9.09 -6.54
CA HIS A 254 25.44 -8.52 -5.71
C HIS A 254 26.83 -8.85 -6.27
N GLY A 255 27.55 -7.87 -6.79
CA GLY A 255 28.87 -8.04 -7.39
C GLY A 255 30.02 -8.14 -6.37
N GLY A 256 29.77 -7.80 -5.11
CA GLY A 256 30.76 -7.75 -4.03
C GLY A 256 31.24 -6.32 -3.74
N GLY A 257 32.19 -6.18 -2.84
CA GLY A 257 32.88 -4.92 -2.55
C GLY A 257 32.24 -4.02 -1.49
N GLY A 258 31.21 -4.47 -0.79
CA GLY A 258 30.53 -3.71 0.27
C GLY A 258 29.06 -4.07 0.38
N GLN A 259 28.29 -3.30 1.13
CA GLN A 259 26.83 -3.44 1.21
C GLN A 259 26.15 -2.88 -0.06
N LEU A 260 24.96 -3.33 -0.36
CA LEU A 260 24.05 -2.71 -1.33
C LEU A 260 22.75 -2.39 -0.61
N ASP A 261 22.22 -1.19 -0.86
CA ASP A 261 20.92 -0.72 -0.38
C ASP A 261 20.06 -0.31 -1.57
N LEU A 262 18.98 -1.05 -1.78
CA LEU A 262 18.05 -0.85 -2.89
C LEU A 262 16.70 -0.34 -2.34
N PHE A 263 16.19 0.73 -2.91
CA PHE A 263 14.91 1.34 -2.53
C PHE A 263 13.74 0.81 -3.36
N GLY A 264 14.02 0.18 -4.51
CA GLY A 264 13.02 -0.42 -5.36
C GLY A 264 13.42 -0.44 -6.83
N VAL A 265 12.52 -0.96 -7.64
CA VAL A 265 12.60 -0.94 -9.10
C VAL A 265 11.33 -0.32 -9.65
N VAL A 266 11.47 0.65 -10.53
CA VAL A 266 10.35 1.24 -11.27
C VAL A 266 10.23 0.54 -12.62
N MET A 267 9.01 0.14 -12.99
CA MET A 267 8.69 -0.55 -14.24
C MET A 267 7.69 0.30 -15.03
N GLU A 268 8.15 1.02 -16.04
CA GLU A 268 7.32 1.99 -16.74
C GLU A 268 7.36 1.82 -18.25
N ARG A 269 6.28 2.28 -18.88
CA ARG A 269 6.18 2.41 -20.33
C ARG A 269 6.25 3.91 -20.67
N LEU A 270 7.05 4.26 -21.67
CA LEU A 270 7.27 5.67 -22.07
C LEU A 270 6.13 6.18 -22.97
N ARG A 271 4.89 6.03 -22.50
CA ARG A 271 3.66 6.37 -23.25
C ARG A 271 2.61 7.01 -22.33
N PRO A 272 1.62 7.74 -22.89
CA PRO A 272 0.49 8.25 -22.12
C PRO A 272 -0.29 7.15 -21.41
N GLY A 273 -0.80 7.44 -20.24
CA GLY A 273 -1.58 6.50 -19.42
C GLY A 273 -1.39 6.70 -17.93
N VAL A 274 -1.92 5.77 -17.17
CA VAL A 274 -1.91 5.81 -15.70
C VAL A 274 -0.87 4.84 -15.13
N ILE A 275 -0.22 5.27 -14.05
CA ILE A 275 0.61 4.45 -13.16
C ILE A 275 0.04 4.62 -11.75
N VAL A 276 -0.08 3.51 -11.00
CA VAL A 276 -0.52 3.53 -9.61
C VAL A 276 0.52 2.81 -8.75
N ASP A 277 1.21 3.54 -7.89
CA ASP A 277 2.19 3.01 -6.95
C ASP A 277 1.55 2.77 -5.57
N SER A 278 1.74 1.58 -5.04
CA SER A 278 1.34 1.19 -3.69
C SER A 278 2.53 1.36 -2.74
N LEU A 279 2.47 2.37 -1.87
CA LEU A 279 3.55 2.74 -0.94
C LEU A 279 3.11 2.56 0.52
N GLY A 280 2.28 1.54 0.77
CA GLY A 280 1.78 1.23 2.11
C GLY A 280 2.83 0.56 2.98
N VAL A 281 2.83 0.88 4.28
CA VAL A 281 3.68 0.26 5.30
C VAL A 281 2.81 -0.27 6.43
N VAL A 282 2.78 -1.59 6.59
CA VAL A 282 1.93 -2.30 7.56
C VAL A 282 2.10 -1.76 8.98
N GLY A 283 0.98 -1.48 9.66
CA GLY A 283 0.97 -1.04 11.05
C GLY A 283 1.47 0.38 11.26
N ARG A 284 1.57 1.21 10.20
CA ARG A 284 2.06 2.58 10.31
C ARG A 284 0.92 3.58 10.41
N ARG A 285 1.21 4.65 11.14
CA ARG A 285 0.38 5.83 11.33
C ARG A 285 0.93 6.97 10.50
N LEU A 286 0.13 7.97 10.23
CA LEU A 286 0.56 9.19 9.51
C LEU A 286 1.82 9.81 10.14
N GLY A 287 1.88 9.86 11.48
CA GLY A 287 3.03 10.39 12.23
C GLY A 287 4.35 9.69 11.92
N SER A 288 4.34 8.46 11.39
CA SER A 288 5.56 7.75 10.98
C SER A 288 6.30 8.44 9.85
N LEU A 289 5.61 9.13 8.94
CA LEU A 289 6.22 9.86 7.83
C LEU A 289 7.16 10.99 8.28
N ARG A 290 7.00 11.48 9.51
CA ARG A 290 7.85 12.54 10.07
C ARG A 290 9.27 12.09 10.35
N SER A 291 9.46 10.79 10.67
CA SER A 291 10.76 10.20 10.98
C SER A 291 11.53 9.76 9.73
N TRP A 292 10.91 9.77 8.57
CA TRP A 292 11.59 9.38 7.34
C TRP A 292 12.56 10.47 6.87
N ASP A 293 13.62 10.06 6.19
CA ASP A 293 14.57 10.99 5.59
C ASP A 293 13.95 11.67 4.36
N TRP A 294 13.47 12.88 4.54
CA TRP A 294 12.84 13.65 3.46
C TRP A 294 13.83 14.18 2.43
N SER A 295 15.14 14.07 2.65
CA SER A 295 16.10 14.30 1.58
C SER A 295 16.03 13.21 0.52
N ILE A 296 15.80 11.96 0.92
CA ILE A 296 15.61 10.81 0.02
C ILE A 296 14.19 10.82 -0.56
N ILE A 297 13.18 10.91 0.32
CA ILE A 297 11.77 10.88 -0.11
C ILE A 297 11.44 12.03 -1.05
N GLY A 298 11.90 13.24 -0.71
CA GLY A 298 11.68 14.45 -1.50
C GLY A 298 12.36 14.40 -2.88
N ASP A 299 13.59 13.89 -2.95
CA ASP A 299 14.29 13.68 -4.22
C ASP A 299 13.55 12.70 -5.13
N GLN A 300 13.14 11.56 -4.58
CA GLN A 300 12.40 10.56 -5.33
C GLN A 300 11.01 11.04 -5.72
N LEU A 301 10.33 11.80 -4.85
CA LEU A 301 9.03 12.39 -5.13
C LEU A 301 9.13 13.41 -6.28
N ALA A 302 10.13 14.31 -6.22
CA ALA A 302 10.39 15.29 -7.26
C ALA A 302 10.72 14.63 -8.62
N THR A 303 11.55 13.60 -8.58
CA THR A 303 11.97 12.86 -9.79
C THR A 303 10.81 12.09 -10.42
N ARG A 304 9.93 11.50 -9.62
CA ARG A 304 8.79 10.73 -10.11
C ARG A 304 7.66 11.61 -10.65
N ASP A 305 7.59 12.88 -10.26
CA ASP A 305 6.62 13.90 -10.72
C ASP A 305 5.16 13.39 -10.71
N PRO A 306 4.59 13.05 -9.54
CA PRO A 306 3.24 12.53 -9.45
C PRO A 306 2.19 13.57 -9.84
N ARG A 307 1.08 13.11 -10.38
CA ARG A 307 -0.11 13.92 -10.64
C ARG A 307 -1.10 13.89 -9.49
N LEU A 308 -1.04 12.81 -8.69
CA LEU A 308 -1.80 12.67 -7.46
C LEU A 308 -0.93 12.01 -6.38
N VAL A 309 -0.96 12.56 -5.18
CA VAL A 309 -0.45 11.92 -3.97
C VAL A 309 -1.62 11.66 -3.03
N VAL A 310 -1.78 10.41 -2.61
CA VAL A 310 -2.84 9.98 -1.69
C VAL A 310 -2.24 9.64 -0.33
N LEU A 311 -2.87 10.11 0.75
CA LEU A 311 -2.54 9.81 2.14
C LEU A 311 -3.67 8.98 2.75
N GLN A 312 -3.46 7.65 2.89
CA GLN A 312 -4.43 6.70 3.44
C GLN A 312 -3.97 6.26 4.83
N TYR A 313 -4.47 6.92 5.87
CA TYR A 313 -4.14 6.66 7.27
C TYR A 313 -5.38 6.85 8.15
N GLY A 314 -5.31 6.40 9.41
CA GLY A 314 -6.36 6.56 10.41
C GLY A 314 -6.75 5.25 11.10
N THR A 315 -6.60 4.10 10.43
CA THR A 315 -6.94 2.79 10.98
C THR A 315 -6.07 2.43 12.19
N ASN A 316 -4.75 2.62 12.09
CA ASN A 316 -3.84 2.31 13.20
C ASN A 316 -3.83 3.40 14.28
N GLU A 317 -4.26 4.59 13.97
CA GLU A 317 -4.51 5.65 14.93
C GLU A 317 -5.65 5.30 15.86
N ALA A 318 -6.70 4.63 15.35
CA ALA A 318 -7.86 4.23 16.17
C ALA A 318 -7.53 3.19 17.26
N ASP A 319 -6.43 2.45 17.10
CA ASP A 319 -5.92 1.50 18.10
C ASP A 319 -4.89 2.12 19.07
N ASP A 320 -4.61 3.43 18.95
CA ASP A 320 -3.65 4.12 19.80
C ASP A 320 -4.29 4.61 21.10
N PRO A 321 -3.96 4.04 22.26
CA PRO A 321 -4.50 4.53 23.54
C PRO A 321 -4.02 5.94 23.91
N ASP A 322 -2.90 6.39 23.32
CA ASP A 322 -2.28 7.69 23.58
C ASP A 322 -2.47 8.65 22.39
N LEU A 323 -3.52 8.44 21.57
CA LEU A 323 -3.78 9.25 20.39
C LEU A 323 -4.01 10.72 20.74
N ASP A 324 -3.17 11.58 20.21
CA ASP A 324 -3.33 13.04 20.21
C ASP A 324 -3.90 13.48 18.85
N LEU A 325 -5.20 13.76 18.83
CA LEU A 325 -5.92 14.19 17.62
C LEU A 325 -5.42 15.54 17.11
N GLU A 326 -5.00 16.45 17.98
CA GLU A 326 -4.45 17.74 17.58
C GLU A 326 -3.08 17.54 16.89
N ALA A 327 -2.22 16.69 17.49
CA ALA A 327 -0.96 16.31 16.86
C ALA A 327 -1.18 15.62 15.50
N MET A 328 -2.19 14.75 15.38
CA MET A 328 -2.53 14.12 14.10
C MET A 328 -2.90 15.17 13.03
N GLY A 329 -3.67 16.18 13.39
CA GLY A 329 -3.98 17.30 12.50
C GLY A 329 -2.71 18.02 12.03
N ARG A 330 -1.77 18.31 12.94
CA ARG A 330 -0.47 18.92 12.60
C ARG A 330 0.37 17.99 11.69
N TYR A 331 0.30 16.68 11.86
CA TYR A 331 1.05 15.73 11.01
C TYR A 331 0.55 15.72 9.56
N TYR A 332 -0.76 15.90 9.32
CA TYR A 332 -1.28 16.13 7.97
C TYR A 332 -0.71 17.40 7.38
N ASP A 333 -0.77 18.52 8.13
CA ASP A 333 -0.29 19.82 7.66
C ASP A 333 1.20 19.78 7.30
N GLU A 334 2.05 19.20 8.16
CA GLU A 334 3.49 19.02 7.92
C GLU A 334 3.77 18.11 6.71
N THR A 335 3.04 16.99 6.59
CA THR A 335 3.23 16.04 5.48
C THR A 335 2.86 16.67 4.15
N ILE A 336 1.71 17.35 4.09
CA ILE A 336 1.26 18.05 2.88
C ILE A 336 2.25 19.14 2.49
N LEU A 337 2.77 19.91 3.46
CA LEU A 337 3.79 20.93 3.20
C LEU A 337 5.06 20.32 2.58
N ARG A 338 5.55 19.21 3.10
CA ARG A 338 6.72 18.51 2.57
C ARG A 338 6.47 17.94 1.16
N ILE A 339 5.29 17.37 0.90
CA ILE A 339 4.89 16.91 -0.43
C ILE A 339 4.89 18.09 -1.41
N ARG A 340 4.30 19.20 -1.04
CA ARG A 340 4.28 20.41 -1.88
C ARG A 340 5.66 21.01 -2.14
N ALA A 341 6.57 20.92 -1.16
CA ALA A 341 7.96 21.36 -1.35
C ALA A 341 8.68 20.51 -2.41
N ALA A 342 8.44 19.19 -2.43
CA ALA A 342 9.08 18.27 -3.37
C ALA A 342 8.34 18.15 -4.71
N SER A 343 7.01 18.26 -4.71
CA SER A 343 6.17 18.16 -5.90
C SER A 343 5.06 19.24 -5.85
N PRO A 344 5.39 20.49 -6.16
CA PRO A 344 4.51 21.65 -5.94
C PRO A 344 3.23 21.63 -6.78
N THR A 345 3.22 20.88 -7.86
CA THR A 345 2.09 20.82 -8.79
C THR A 345 1.21 19.58 -8.57
N ALA A 346 1.58 18.64 -7.71
CA ALA A 346 0.78 17.45 -7.47
C ALA A 346 -0.56 17.79 -6.82
N SER A 347 -1.65 17.21 -7.31
CA SER A 347 -2.90 17.11 -6.56
C SER A 347 -2.68 16.23 -5.32
N ILE A 348 -3.38 16.52 -4.22
CA ILE A 348 -3.28 15.73 -3.00
C ILE A 348 -4.69 15.30 -2.58
N LEU A 349 -4.85 14.05 -2.17
CA LEU A 349 -6.08 13.47 -1.65
C LEU A 349 -5.81 12.82 -0.29
N ILE A 350 -6.57 13.18 0.71
CA ILE A 350 -6.66 12.41 1.96
C ILE A 350 -7.75 11.36 1.77
N LEU A 351 -7.37 10.08 1.87
CA LEU A 351 -8.28 8.96 1.82
C LEU A 351 -8.57 8.53 3.26
N GLY A 352 -9.73 8.89 3.78
CA GLY A 352 -10.15 8.62 5.15
C GLY A 352 -10.15 7.11 5.44
N PRO A 353 -9.95 6.70 6.71
CA PRO A 353 -9.96 5.29 7.08
C PRO A 353 -11.32 4.65 6.79
N PRO A 354 -11.33 3.34 6.45
CA PRO A 354 -12.56 2.57 6.39
C PRO A 354 -13.16 2.37 7.79
N ASP A 355 -14.40 1.89 7.85
CA ASP A 355 -14.95 1.37 9.10
C ASP A 355 -14.14 0.18 9.61
N MET A 356 -14.09 0.02 10.92
CA MET A 356 -13.48 -1.12 11.60
C MET A 356 -14.30 -1.52 12.82
N GLY A 357 -14.19 -2.79 13.25
CA GLY A 357 -14.96 -3.29 14.38
C GLY A 357 -14.10 -3.56 15.60
N VAL A 358 -14.47 -2.97 16.73
CA VAL A 358 -13.96 -3.34 18.05
C VAL A 358 -15.03 -4.05 18.88
N ARG A 359 -14.62 -4.90 19.81
CA ARG A 359 -15.55 -5.62 20.68
C ARG A 359 -16.01 -4.76 21.83
N GLU A 360 -17.33 -4.57 21.97
CA GLU A 360 -17.90 -4.12 23.23
C GLU A 360 -18.02 -5.31 24.20
N GLY A 361 -17.42 -5.21 25.40
CA GLY A 361 -17.63 -6.17 26.47
C GLY A 361 -16.49 -7.13 26.82
N GLY A 362 -15.31 -7.03 26.22
CA GLY A 362 -14.11 -7.74 26.67
C GLY A 362 -13.97 -9.21 26.26
N ARG A 363 -13.20 -10.00 27.02
CA ARG A 363 -12.93 -11.42 26.73
C ARG A 363 -14.18 -12.29 26.89
N GLY A 364 -14.45 -13.16 25.92
CA GLY A 364 -15.58 -14.08 25.96
C GLY A 364 -16.64 -13.86 24.88
N CYS A 365 -16.45 -12.85 24.06
CA CYS A 365 -17.38 -12.43 23.02
C CYS A 365 -17.57 -13.43 21.85
N ASP A 366 -16.87 -14.54 21.81
CA ASP A 366 -17.04 -15.55 20.75
C ASP A 366 -18.21 -16.52 21.03
N ARG A 367 -18.89 -16.36 22.18
CA ARG A 367 -20.05 -17.17 22.55
C ARG A 367 -21.30 -16.65 21.86
N MET A 368 -22.08 -17.59 21.35
CA MET A 368 -23.41 -17.31 20.81
C MET A 368 -24.43 -17.41 21.96
N LYS A 369 -25.28 -16.39 22.09
CA LYS A 369 -26.32 -16.35 23.10
C LYS A 369 -27.65 -16.68 22.44
N PRO A 370 -28.42 -17.67 22.97
CA PRO A 370 -29.76 -17.94 22.51
C PRO A 370 -30.69 -16.77 22.85
N LEU A 371 -31.49 -16.35 21.88
CA LEU A 371 -32.63 -15.45 22.11
C LEU A 371 -33.92 -16.25 22.14
N PRO A 372 -34.91 -15.90 23.00
CA PRO A 372 -36.15 -16.65 23.15
C PRO A 372 -36.93 -16.85 21.85
N ASP A 373 -36.89 -15.88 20.92
CA ASP A 373 -37.72 -15.86 19.73
C ASP A 373 -36.96 -15.65 18.41
N ALA A 374 -35.64 -15.53 18.39
CA ALA A 374 -34.89 -15.09 17.22
C ALA A 374 -33.59 -15.89 16.94
N GLY A 375 -33.49 -17.14 17.46
CA GLY A 375 -32.30 -17.94 17.18
C GLY A 375 -31.11 -17.59 18.07
N VAL A 376 -29.92 -17.51 17.51
CA VAL A 376 -28.66 -17.33 18.23
C VAL A 376 -28.00 -16.02 17.77
N VAL A 377 -27.67 -15.15 18.70
CA VAL A 377 -26.93 -13.91 18.43
C VAL A 377 -25.58 -13.92 19.13
N PRO A 378 -24.57 -13.21 18.64
CA PRO A 378 -23.31 -13.04 19.35
C PRO A 378 -23.54 -12.40 20.73
N GLU A 379 -22.85 -12.91 21.76
CA GLU A 379 -22.90 -12.32 23.11
C GLU A 379 -22.39 -10.87 23.17
N CYS A 380 -21.57 -10.49 22.20
CA CYS A 380 -21.02 -9.15 22.08
C CYS A 380 -21.34 -8.56 20.72
N GLN A 381 -21.55 -7.29 20.74
CA GLN A 381 -21.68 -6.50 19.52
C GLN A 381 -20.29 -6.00 19.09
N TRP A 382 -20.07 -5.99 17.81
CA TRP A 382 -18.96 -5.28 17.21
C TRP A 382 -19.44 -3.89 16.84
N ARG A 383 -18.66 -2.89 17.20
CA ARG A 383 -18.98 -1.48 16.99
C ARG A 383 -17.81 -0.76 16.37
N THR A 384 -18.09 0.26 15.58
CA THR A 384 -17.09 1.24 15.20
C THR A 384 -16.50 1.90 16.44
N PRO A 385 -15.17 1.98 16.61
CA PRO A 385 -14.57 2.74 17.70
C PRO A 385 -15.02 4.20 17.64
N ALA A 386 -15.47 4.76 18.77
CA ALA A 386 -15.94 6.16 18.79
C ALA A 386 -14.89 7.15 18.26
N VAL A 387 -13.61 6.92 18.56
CA VAL A 387 -12.48 7.74 18.12
C VAL A 387 -12.31 7.74 16.59
N LEU A 388 -12.82 6.74 15.87
CA LEU A 388 -12.67 6.67 14.40
C LEU A 388 -13.41 7.84 13.72
N GLY A 389 -14.58 8.22 14.23
CA GLY A 389 -15.30 9.41 13.76
C GLY A 389 -14.52 10.71 13.98
N GLU A 390 -13.85 10.83 15.12
CA GLU A 390 -13.00 11.99 15.44
C GLU A 390 -11.76 12.04 14.53
N ILE A 391 -11.12 10.89 14.27
CA ILE A 391 -10.01 10.75 13.32
C ILE A 391 -10.43 11.22 11.92
N ILE A 392 -11.59 10.78 11.44
CA ILE A 392 -12.14 11.18 10.13
C ILE A 392 -12.40 12.70 10.11
N ALA A 393 -12.96 13.26 11.17
CA ALA A 393 -13.19 14.69 11.28
C ALA A 393 -11.89 15.50 11.25
N VAL A 394 -10.84 15.04 11.93
CA VAL A 394 -9.49 15.66 11.90
C VAL A 394 -8.89 15.60 10.49
N ALA A 395 -9.00 14.44 9.83
CA ALA A 395 -8.51 14.24 8.47
C ALA A 395 -9.23 15.17 7.46
N HIS A 396 -10.55 15.26 7.55
CA HIS A 396 -11.36 16.15 6.72
C HIS A 396 -11.03 17.64 6.99
N ALA A 397 -10.97 18.05 8.26
CA ALA A 397 -10.58 19.42 8.61
C ALA A 397 -9.15 19.76 8.13
N ALA A 398 -8.23 18.79 8.12
CA ALA A 398 -6.90 18.98 7.53
C ALA A 398 -6.96 19.15 5.99
N ALA A 399 -7.84 18.41 5.32
CA ALA A 399 -8.07 18.59 3.89
C ALA A 399 -8.57 20.00 3.57
N ASP A 400 -9.54 20.49 4.31
CA ASP A 400 -10.09 21.84 4.15
C ASP A 400 -9.04 22.93 4.36
N ARG A 401 -8.31 22.87 5.49
CA ARG A 401 -7.25 23.86 5.82
C ARG A 401 -6.18 23.92 4.75
N ASN A 402 -5.81 22.74 4.22
CA ASN A 402 -4.75 22.62 3.21
C ASN A 402 -5.27 22.74 1.78
N LYS A 403 -6.58 22.86 1.55
CA LYS A 403 -7.19 22.90 0.22
C LYS A 403 -6.74 21.69 -0.63
N VAL A 404 -6.91 20.50 -0.09
CA VAL A 404 -6.70 19.21 -0.77
C VAL A 404 -8.02 18.45 -0.78
N ALA A 405 -8.14 17.44 -1.62
CA ALA A 405 -9.35 16.62 -1.68
C ALA A 405 -9.43 15.66 -0.50
N PHE A 406 -10.64 15.28 -0.12
CA PHE A 406 -10.94 14.27 0.90
C PHE A 406 -11.92 13.24 0.36
N PHE A 407 -11.68 11.96 0.63
CA PHE A 407 -12.63 10.88 0.34
C PHE A 407 -13.02 10.16 1.63
N ASP A 408 -14.31 10.14 1.92
CA ASP A 408 -14.88 9.48 3.11
C ASP A 408 -15.12 7.99 2.81
N THR A 409 -14.14 7.17 3.14
CA THR A 409 -14.21 5.71 2.95
C THR A 409 -15.26 5.07 3.85
N MET A 410 -15.37 5.50 5.13
CA MET A 410 -16.34 4.93 6.06
C MET A 410 -17.77 5.16 5.56
N SER A 411 -18.09 6.36 5.13
CA SER A 411 -19.42 6.66 4.54
C SER A 411 -19.66 5.88 3.25
N ALA A 412 -18.61 5.68 2.41
CA ALA A 412 -18.73 4.87 1.19
C ALA A 412 -18.98 3.38 1.47
N MET A 413 -18.63 2.88 2.66
CA MET A 413 -18.93 1.52 3.13
C MET A 413 -20.35 1.38 3.70
N GLY A 414 -21.08 2.49 3.92
CA GLY A 414 -22.40 2.53 4.54
C GLY A 414 -22.45 3.30 5.86
N GLY A 415 -21.31 3.80 6.36
CA GLY A 415 -21.20 4.53 7.61
C GLY A 415 -20.74 3.66 8.79
N PRO A 416 -20.88 4.15 10.01
CA PRO A 416 -20.51 3.41 11.21
C PRO A 416 -21.29 2.09 11.35
N ASP A 417 -20.66 1.11 12.04
CA ASP A 417 -21.21 -0.23 12.32
C ASP A 417 -21.47 -1.10 11.07
N HIS A 418 -20.89 -0.75 9.92
CA HIS A 418 -21.03 -1.52 8.68
C HIS A 418 -19.93 -2.57 8.47
N MET A 419 -18.87 -2.59 9.27
CA MET A 419 -17.83 -3.61 9.16
C MET A 419 -18.38 -5.02 9.43
N ASP A 420 -19.29 -5.19 10.38
CA ASP A 420 -19.84 -6.52 10.72
C ASP A 420 -20.64 -7.14 9.57
N PRO A 421 -21.57 -6.44 8.89
CA PRO A 421 -22.16 -6.91 7.63
C PRO A 421 -21.14 -7.33 6.57
N TRP A 422 -20.03 -6.63 6.44
CA TRP A 422 -18.97 -6.99 5.49
C TRP A 422 -18.26 -8.30 5.83
N VAL A 423 -18.25 -8.70 7.11
CA VAL A 423 -17.66 -9.95 7.58
C VAL A 423 -18.63 -11.13 7.49
N ILE A 424 -19.93 -10.91 7.78
CA ILE A 424 -20.90 -12.01 7.93
C ILE A 424 -21.69 -12.32 6.66
N ASN A 425 -21.94 -11.32 5.81
CA ASN A 425 -22.68 -11.50 4.56
C ASN A 425 -21.85 -12.30 3.54
N GLU A 426 -22.55 -12.99 2.63
CA GLU A 426 -21.90 -13.69 1.53
C GLU A 426 -22.21 -12.95 0.19
N PRO A 427 -21.21 -12.78 -0.68
CA PRO A 427 -19.80 -13.13 -0.50
C PRO A 427 -19.11 -12.21 0.53
N LYS A 428 -18.21 -12.77 1.34
CA LYS A 428 -17.47 -12.01 2.36
C LYS A 428 -16.60 -10.94 1.74
N THR A 429 -16.73 -9.73 2.25
CA THR A 429 -15.96 -8.57 1.81
C THR A 429 -14.93 -8.10 2.83
N ALA A 430 -15.02 -8.57 4.09
CA ALA A 430 -14.01 -8.33 5.11
C ALA A 430 -13.61 -9.63 5.84
N TYR A 431 -12.43 -9.60 6.47
CA TYR A 431 -11.95 -10.69 7.30
C TYR A 431 -12.52 -10.64 8.72
N LYS A 432 -12.38 -11.76 9.45
CA LYS A 432 -12.87 -11.91 10.83
C LYS A 432 -12.18 -10.99 11.84
N ASP A 433 -11.05 -10.38 11.49
CA ASP A 433 -10.40 -9.37 12.31
C ASP A 433 -11.16 -8.04 12.34
N ARG A 434 -12.12 -7.85 11.42
CA ARG A 434 -12.95 -6.65 11.28
C ARG A 434 -12.15 -5.36 11.08
N VAL A 435 -11.00 -5.51 10.46
CA VAL A 435 -10.12 -4.41 10.06
C VAL A 435 -9.82 -4.52 8.56
N HIS A 436 -9.35 -5.71 8.12
CA HIS A 436 -8.89 -5.90 6.76
C HIS A 436 -9.98 -6.50 5.87
N PHE A 437 -9.92 -6.13 4.59
CA PHE A 437 -10.86 -6.60 3.58
C PHE A 437 -10.34 -7.83 2.83
N THR A 438 -11.28 -8.65 2.32
CA THR A 438 -10.97 -9.63 1.28
C THR A 438 -10.61 -8.90 -0.02
N ASP A 439 -10.12 -9.64 -1.01
CA ASP A 439 -9.87 -9.06 -2.33
C ASP A 439 -11.12 -8.40 -2.92
N LEU A 440 -12.30 -9.01 -2.70
CA LEU A 440 -13.57 -8.43 -3.14
C LEU A 440 -13.88 -7.11 -2.43
N GLY A 441 -13.65 -7.02 -1.11
CA GLY A 441 -13.84 -5.76 -0.38
C GLY A 441 -12.91 -4.66 -0.85
N TYR A 442 -11.64 -4.97 -1.09
CA TYR A 442 -10.72 -4.00 -1.67
C TYR A 442 -11.08 -3.59 -3.10
N GLN A 443 -11.67 -4.49 -3.90
CA GLN A 443 -12.18 -4.14 -5.22
C GLN A 443 -13.36 -3.17 -5.12
N LEU A 444 -14.29 -3.40 -4.19
CA LEU A 444 -15.42 -2.48 -3.95
C LEU A 444 -14.94 -1.09 -3.53
N TRP A 445 -13.93 -1.02 -2.63
CA TRP A 445 -13.34 0.25 -2.24
C TRP A 445 -12.68 0.98 -3.41
N ALA A 446 -11.88 0.27 -4.20
CA ALA A 446 -11.24 0.83 -5.39
C ALA A 446 -12.28 1.31 -6.43
N ASP A 447 -13.35 0.54 -6.62
CA ASP A 447 -14.43 0.89 -7.56
C ASP A 447 -15.20 2.14 -7.07
N ALA A 448 -15.45 2.27 -5.75
CA ALA A 448 -16.06 3.47 -5.18
C ALA A 448 -15.16 4.72 -5.37
N LEU A 449 -13.87 4.61 -5.04
CA LEU A 449 -12.91 5.71 -5.20
C LEU A 449 -12.75 6.10 -6.68
N SER A 450 -12.55 5.13 -7.57
CA SER A 450 -12.40 5.42 -9.00
C SER A 450 -13.67 6.02 -9.60
N SER A 451 -14.85 5.56 -9.18
CA SER A 451 -16.11 6.12 -9.64
C SER A 451 -16.28 7.58 -9.21
N ALA A 452 -15.97 7.90 -7.97
CA ALA A 452 -16.03 9.28 -7.47
C ALA A 452 -15.08 10.21 -8.24
N LEU A 453 -13.82 9.79 -8.41
CA LEU A 453 -12.84 10.55 -9.19
C LEU A 453 -13.26 10.73 -10.66
N LEU A 454 -13.87 9.73 -11.28
CA LEU A 454 -14.32 9.81 -12.67
C LEU A 454 -15.56 10.71 -12.83
N VAL A 455 -16.47 10.72 -11.84
CA VAL A 455 -17.61 11.66 -11.83
C VAL A 455 -17.12 13.11 -11.77
N ASP A 456 -16.15 13.39 -10.90
CA ASP A 456 -15.54 14.72 -10.79
C ASP A 456 -14.74 15.08 -12.04
N TYR A 457 -14.04 14.14 -12.64
CA TYR A 457 -13.36 14.34 -13.91
C TYR A 457 -14.32 14.69 -15.05
N ASP A 458 -15.45 14.01 -15.15
CA ASP A 458 -16.46 14.31 -16.19
C ASP A 458 -17.10 15.68 -15.97
N ARG A 459 -17.32 16.09 -14.71
CA ARG A 459 -17.74 17.47 -14.36
C ARG A 459 -16.67 18.48 -14.77
N TRP A 460 -15.42 18.29 -14.38
CA TRP A 460 -14.29 19.12 -14.74
C TRP A 460 -14.14 19.27 -16.25
N ARG A 461 -14.29 18.19 -17.02
CA ARG A 461 -14.27 18.23 -18.49
C ARG A 461 -15.36 19.12 -19.06
N SER A 462 -16.57 19.01 -18.51
CA SER A 462 -17.71 19.85 -18.94
C SER A 462 -17.44 21.34 -18.69
N GLU A 463 -16.92 21.67 -17.52
CA GLU A 463 -16.54 23.04 -17.15
C GLU A 463 -15.44 23.60 -18.06
N HIS A 464 -14.49 22.77 -18.47
CA HIS A 464 -13.40 23.15 -19.39
C HIS A 464 -13.77 22.98 -20.88
N LYS A 465 -15.03 22.71 -21.19
CA LYS A 465 -15.55 22.56 -22.56
C LYS A 465 -14.80 21.50 -23.40
N LEU A 466 -14.31 20.46 -22.74
CA LEU A 466 -13.70 19.31 -23.41
C LEU A 466 -14.76 18.36 -23.95
N PRO A 467 -14.50 17.63 -25.04
CA PRO A 467 -15.43 16.61 -25.54
C PRO A 467 -15.81 15.59 -24.46
N PRO A 468 -16.99 14.95 -24.50
CA PRO A 468 -17.34 13.88 -23.58
C PRO A 468 -16.25 12.81 -23.50
N SER A 469 -16.06 12.26 -22.31
CA SER A 469 -15.08 11.21 -22.10
C SER A 469 -15.47 9.92 -22.84
N LYS A 470 -14.49 9.10 -23.21
CA LYS A 470 -14.77 7.77 -23.78
C LYS A 470 -15.39 6.88 -22.68
N PRO A 471 -16.44 6.10 -22.99
CA PRO A 471 -17.00 5.16 -22.02
C PRO A 471 -15.94 4.14 -21.60
N ILE A 472 -15.98 3.73 -20.32
CA ILE A 472 -15.15 2.63 -19.82
C ILE A 472 -15.68 1.35 -20.49
N THR A 473 -14.87 0.71 -21.32
CA THR A 473 -15.13 -0.66 -21.75
C THR A 473 -15.06 -1.55 -20.50
N GLN A 474 -16.17 -2.27 -20.21
CA GLN A 474 -16.27 -3.09 -19.00
C GLN A 474 -15.01 -3.97 -18.82
N ALA A 475 -14.43 -3.92 -17.63
CA ALA A 475 -13.38 -4.82 -17.25
C ALA A 475 -13.93 -6.25 -17.15
N PRO A 476 -13.33 -7.28 -17.77
CA PRO A 476 -13.65 -8.65 -17.39
C PRO A 476 -13.45 -8.79 -15.89
N ARG A 477 -14.42 -9.45 -15.22
CA ARG A 477 -14.28 -9.80 -13.80
C ARG A 477 -13.00 -10.62 -13.67
N VAL A 478 -12.08 -10.20 -12.82
CA VAL A 478 -11.01 -11.09 -12.37
C VAL A 478 -11.71 -12.16 -11.54
N PRO A 479 -11.61 -13.45 -11.87
CA PRO A 479 -12.20 -14.49 -11.06
C PRO A 479 -11.71 -14.34 -9.61
N SER A 480 -12.63 -14.37 -8.65
CA SER A 480 -12.32 -14.32 -7.21
C SER A 480 -11.43 -15.49 -6.73
N ASP A 481 -11.22 -16.47 -7.60
CA ASP A 481 -10.57 -17.75 -7.31
C ASP A 481 -9.15 -17.85 -7.87
N ALA A 482 -8.56 -16.76 -8.38
CA ALA A 482 -7.15 -16.79 -8.72
C ALA A 482 -6.35 -17.06 -7.42
N PRO A 483 -5.69 -18.22 -7.28
CA PRO A 483 -4.94 -18.54 -6.08
C PRO A 483 -3.91 -17.42 -5.88
N LEU A 484 -3.89 -16.84 -4.68
CA LEU A 484 -2.77 -16.01 -4.25
C LEU A 484 -1.50 -16.82 -4.51
N PRO A 485 -0.45 -16.25 -5.10
CA PRO A 485 0.83 -16.94 -5.16
C PRO A 485 1.18 -17.37 -3.73
N GLY A 486 1.20 -18.69 -3.53
CA GLY A 486 1.45 -19.30 -2.23
C GLY A 486 2.77 -18.77 -1.65
N PRO A 487 2.94 -18.78 -0.32
CA PRO A 487 4.22 -18.47 0.27
C PRO A 487 5.25 -19.42 -0.33
N ILE A 488 6.27 -18.86 -0.96
CA ILE A 488 7.45 -19.63 -1.37
C ILE A 488 7.98 -20.29 -0.09
N ALA A 489 8.00 -21.61 -0.08
CA ALA A 489 8.53 -22.40 1.04
C ALA A 489 9.96 -21.92 1.42
N PRO A 490 10.36 -22.10 2.69
CA PRO A 490 11.57 -21.53 3.28
C PRO A 490 12.84 -21.87 2.53
#